data_87cf7084e51d56ef6d1d4b480b611d19
#
_entry.id   87cf7084e51d56ef6d1d4b480b611d19
#
_cell.length_a   1.000
_cell.length_b   1.000
_cell.length_c   1.000
_cell.angle_alpha   90.00
_cell.angle_beta   90.00
_cell.angle_gamma   90.00
#
_symmetry.space_group_name_H-M   'P 1'
#
loop_
_entity.id
_entity.type
_entity.pdbx_description
1 polymer ?
#
loop_
_entity_poly.entity_id
_entity_poly.type
_entity_poly.pdbx_seq_one_letter_code
_entity_poly.pdbx_strand_id
1 'polypeptide(L)'
;MGKKKIFVTIMIGILIMLGKTNIYAATDNNGTVVFSPNPNDTYDDSGVTYVRMITLKHNGSNNGTMLCVFDQQIVVDGQGVWPVYKSIDSGETWQHVTDIRDNVHGTTHKMNPCIYELPQDIGELREGTILVAGLLIPDDWSESQITIFESTDLGNNFTELGIVDVGGPIEYDASPESTTSTVWEPYLMVDGKGRLACYYSDEREKSEGVLQALVYKSSWDGVNWGAKTNVVAVPNKSDRPGMITVTKMGNGKYLAAYEVVNRPSKEVNTAICYYKISDDGINWNPTDLGTPVL
;
A
#
# COMPACT_ATOMS: atom_id res chain seq x y z
N MET A 1 -7.04 46.30 15.60
CA MET A 1 -6.38 45.50 14.55
C MET A 1 -6.06 44.12 15.11
N GLY A 2 -6.96 43.17 14.94
CA GLY A 2 -6.83 41.81 15.47
C GLY A 2 -6.26 40.89 14.42
N LYS A 3 -5.09 40.30 14.70
CA LYS A 3 -4.50 39.23 13.85
C LYS A 3 -5.28 37.95 14.05
N LYS A 4 -6.04 37.53 13.05
CA LYS A 4 -6.64 36.18 13.01
C LYS A 4 -5.52 35.21 12.74
N LYS A 5 -5.22 34.34 13.71
CA LYS A 5 -4.40 33.14 13.50
C LYS A 5 -5.31 32.10 12.85
N ILE A 6 -4.99 31.74 11.62
CA ILE A 6 -5.62 30.60 10.94
C ILE A 6 -4.80 29.37 11.33
N PHE A 7 -5.42 28.45 12.06
CA PHE A 7 -4.87 27.12 12.28
C PHE A 7 -5.20 26.27 11.06
N VAL A 8 -4.20 25.86 10.32
CA VAL A 8 -4.32 24.79 9.32
C VAL A 8 -3.97 23.50 10.04
N THR A 9 -5.00 22.72 10.35
CA THR A 9 -4.84 21.35 10.86
C THR A 9 -4.65 20.43 9.66
N ILE A 10 -3.50 19.77 9.59
CA ILE A 10 -3.27 18.68 8.64
C ILE A 10 -4.11 17.53 9.11
N MET A 11 -5.23 17.30 8.45
CA MET A 11 -6.00 16.05 8.59
C MET A 11 -5.46 15.06 7.57
N ILE A 12 -4.68 14.12 8.04
CA ILE A 12 -4.39 12.89 7.30
C ILE A 12 -5.54 11.94 7.59
N GLY A 13 -6.32 11.65 6.52
CA GLY A 13 -7.30 10.59 6.50
C GLY A 13 -8.52 10.78 7.38
N ILE A 14 -9.47 11.54 6.93
CA ILE A 14 -10.93 11.38 6.94
C ILE A 14 -11.47 12.56 6.15
N LEU A 15 -11.71 12.40 4.87
CA LEU A 15 -12.55 13.31 4.12
C LEU A 15 -13.67 12.50 3.45
N ILE A 16 -14.62 12.08 4.24
CA ILE A 16 -15.92 11.65 3.76
C ILE A 16 -16.87 12.82 3.99
N MET A 17 -17.38 13.34 2.87
CA MET A 17 -18.46 14.32 2.73
C MET A 17 -18.20 15.72 3.31
N LEU A 18 -17.76 16.58 2.41
CA LEU A 18 -18.35 17.94 2.28
C LEU A 18 -17.88 18.53 0.95
N GLY A 19 -18.81 19.03 0.22
CA GLY A 19 -18.82 19.65 -1.09
C GLY A 19 -17.50 20.14 -1.70
N LYS A 20 -17.43 20.11 -3.03
CA LYS A 20 -16.34 20.59 -3.89
C LYS A 20 -15.65 21.83 -3.32
N THR A 21 -14.63 21.63 -2.53
CA THR A 21 -13.70 22.69 -2.14
C THR A 21 -12.42 22.51 -2.94
N ASN A 22 -12.17 23.46 -3.85
CA ASN A 22 -10.87 23.57 -4.49
C ASN A 22 -9.80 23.73 -3.41
N ILE A 23 -9.05 22.68 -3.12
CA ILE A 23 -7.88 22.76 -2.25
C ILE A 23 -6.76 23.31 -3.11
N TYR A 24 -6.62 24.63 -3.14
CA TYR A 24 -5.39 25.25 -3.60
C TYR A 24 -4.30 24.92 -2.58
N ALA A 25 -3.17 24.45 -3.05
CA ALA A 25 -1.99 24.28 -2.22
C ALA A 25 -1.71 25.60 -1.52
N ALA A 26 -1.85 25.63 -0.20
CA ALA A 26 -1.45 26.77 0.59
C ALA A 26 0.09 26.85 0.53
N THR A 27 0.60 27.93 0.01
CA THR A 27 2.03 28.26 -0.08
C THR A 27 2.61 28.68 1.27
N ASP A 28 2.31 27.94 2.33
CA ASP A 28 2.91 28.14 3.65
C ASP A 28 3.47 26.82 4.16
N ASN A 29 4.53 26.38 3.54
CA ASN A 29 5.88 26.37 4.02
C ASN A 29 6.36 25.34 4.98
N ASN A 30 6.22 24.05 4.74
CA ASN A 30 7.24 23.11 5.18
C ASN A 30 7.11 21.78 4.43
N GLY A 31 6.45 21.78 3.27
CA GLY A 31 6.35 20.60 2.43
C GLY A 31 6.36 20.95 0.94
N THR A 32 7.01 20.12 0.15
CA THR A 32 6.99 20.21 -1.31
C THR A 32 5.79 19.43 -1.84
N VAL A 33 5.00 20.04 -2.73
CA VAL A 33 3.90 19.36 -3.41
C VAL A 33 4.49 18.48 -4.50
N VAL A 34 4.27 17.16 -4.40
CA VAL A 34 4.69 16.19 -5.41
C VAL A 34 3.76 16.21 -6.62
N PHE A 35 2.46 16.23 -6.37
CA PHE A 35 1.41 16.25 -7.37
C PHE A 35 0.21 17.04 -6.86
N SER A 36 -0.39 17.81 -7.77
CA SER A 36 -1.64 18.52 -7.52
C SER A 36 -2.64 18.16 -8.62
N PRO A 37 -3.80 17.58 -8.27
CA PRO A 37 -4.84 17.28 -9.22
C PRO A 37 -5.28 18.52 -10.00
N ASN A 38 -5.52 18.38 -11.32
CA ASN A 38 -6.11 19.46 -12.09
C ASN A 38 -7.59 19.61 -11.68
N PRO A 39 -8.04 20.81 -11.26
CA PRO A 39 -9.41 21.01 -10.79
C PRO A 39 -10.48 20.80 -11.89
N ASN A 40 -10.06 20.71 -13.16
CA ASN A 40 -10.98 20.41 -14.29
C ASN A 40 -11.05 18.91 -14.61
N ASP A 41 -10.22 18.08 -14.01
CA ASP A 41 -10.28 16.64 -14.20
C ASP A 41 -11.45 16.07 -13.37
N THR A 42 -12.15 15.13 -13.96
CA THR A 42 -13.17 14.37 -13.24
C THR A 42 -12.48 13.23 -12.50
N TYR A 43 -12.25 13.46 -11.21
CA TYR A 43 -11.85 12.40 -10.31
C TYR A 43 -13.11 11.70 -9.78
N ASP A 44 -12.99 10.43 -9.43
CA ASP A 44 -13.94 9.90 -8.46
C ASP A 44 -13.76 10.61 -7.11
N ASP A 45 -14.63 10.36 -6.16
CA ASP A 45 -14.72 11.13 -4.90
C ASP A 45 -13.45 11.08 -4.02
N SER A 46 -12.47 10.22 -4.31
CA SER A 46 -11.26 10.02 -3.49
C SER A 46 -10.02 10.78 -3.96
N GLY A 47 -9.96 11.20 -5.24
CA GLY A 47 -8.85 11.99 -5.77
C GLY A 47 -7.51 11.25 -5.80
N VAL A 48 -6.60 11.55 -4.87
CA VAL A 48 -5.26 10.95 -4.75
C VAL A 48 -5.11 10.31 -3.38
N THR A 49 -4.77 9.03 -3.34
CA THR A 49 -4.67 8.25 -2.10
C THR A 49 -3.43 7.34 -2.09
N TYR A 50 -3.18 6.66 -0.99
CA TYR A 50 -2.16 5.61 -0.83
C TYR A 50 -0.76 6.01 -1.30
N VAL A 51 -0.30 7.23 -1.00
CA VAL A 51 1.06 7.65 -1.32
C VAL A 51 2.11 6.78 -0.64
N ARG A 52 3.09 6.32 -1.42
CA ARG A 52 4.28 5.60 -0.94
C ARG A 52 5.53 6.22 -1.54
N MET A 53 6.58 6.28 -0.72
CA MET A 53 7.83 6.92 -1.10
C MET A 53 9.00 6.12 -0.57
N ILE A 54 10.07 6.03 -1.37
CA ILE A 54 11.35 5.45 -0.98
C ILE A 54 12.49 6.39 -1.34
N THR A 55 13.61 6.23 -0.63
CA THR A 55 14.90 6.81 -0.98
C THR A 55 15.83 5.68 -1.34
N LEU A 56 16.39 5.69 -2.55
CA LEU A 56 17.26 4.64 -3.06
C LEU A 56 18.56 4.55 -2.25
N LYS A 57 19.00 3.34 -1.95
CA LYS A 57 20.18 3.02 -1.13
C LYS A 57 21.08 1.97 -1.79
N HIS A 58 20.61 1.30 -2.82
CA HIS A 58 21.26 0.15 -3.46
C HIS A 58 21.51 0.38 -4.96
N ASN A 59 21.58 1.64 -5.38
CA ASN A 59 21.78 2.05 -6.78
C ASN A 59 23.06 2.88 -6.99
N GLY A 60 24.10 2.63 -6.18
CA GLY A 60 25.44 3.21 -6.33
C GLY A 60 25.43 4.74 -6.33
N SER A 61 25.86 5.37 -7.43
CA SER A 61 25.87 6.84 -7.56
C SER A 61 24.49 7.49 -7.59
N ASN A 62 23.43 6.70 -7.76
CA ASN A 62 22.04 7.19 -7.73
C ASN A 62 21.39 7.05 -6.34
N ASN A 63 22.15 6.61 -5.33
CA ASN A 63 21.66 6.61 -3.94
C ASN A 63 21.30 8.03 -3.51
N GLY A 64 20.19 8.17 -2.78
CA GLY A 64 19.62 9.46 -2.43
C GLY A 64 18.49 9.92 -3.37
N THR A 65 18.38 9.35 -4.59
CA THR A 65 17.20 9.55 -5.43
C THR A 65 15.95 9.09 -4.68
N MET A 66 14.90 9.89 -4.73
CA MET A 66 13.61 9.54 -4.13
C MET A 66 12.60 9.20 -5.23
N LEU A 67 11.80 8.18 -4.98
CA LEU A 67 10.68 7.79 -5.84
C LEU A 67 9.39 7.84 -5.03
N CYS A 68 8.34 8.33 -5.64
CA CYS A 68 7.00 8.41 -5.07
C CYS A 68 6.00 7.79 -6.04
N VAL A 69 5.09 6.98 -5.52
CA VAL A 69 3.97 6.37 -6.23
C VAL A 69 2.70 6.53 -5.42
N PHE A 70 1.56 6.65 -6.08
CA PHE A 70 0.25 6.80 -5.42
C PHE A 70 -0.89 6.36 -6.32
N ASP A 71 -2.07 6.14 -5.71
CA ASP A 71 -3.30 5.99 -6.46
C ASP A 71 -3.71 7.34 -7.03
N GLN A 72 -3.85 7.39 -8.34
CA GLN A 72 -4.51 8.49 -9.01
C GLN A 72 -5.84 7.97 -9.53
N GLN A 73 -6.91 8.36 -8.87
CA GLN A 73 -8.28 7.94 -9.19
C GLN A 73 -8.79 8.60 -10.48
N ILE A 74 -7.92 8.67 -11.48
CA ILE A 74 -8.22 9.12 -12.84
C ILE A 74 -7.95 7.97 -13.78
N VAL A 75 -8.84 7.83 -14.74
CA VAL A 75 -8.63 6.98 -15.90
C VAL A 75 -7.88 7.77 -16.97
N VAL A 76 -6.63 7.39 -17.24
CA VAL A 76 -5.81 7.97 -18.30
C VAL A 76 -5.85 7.02 -19.50
N ASP A 77 -6.36 7.51 -20.63
CA ASP A 77 -6.54 6.71 -21.85
C ASP A 77 -7.32 5.39 -21.64
N GLY A 78 -8.35 5.42 -20.80
CA GLY A 78 -9.20 4.27 -20.52
C GLY A 78 -8.67 3.33 -19.43
N GLN A 79 -7.58 3.67 -18.75
CA GLN A 79 -7.01 2.88 -17.64
C GLN A 79 -6.68 3.74 -16.43
N GLY A 80 -6.89 3.17 -15.24
CA GLY A 80 -6.26 3.64 -14.02
C GLY A 80 -4.74 3.46 -14.06
N VAL A 81 -4.00 4.37 -13.46
CA VAL A 81 -2.53 4.35 -13.46
C VAL A 81 -1.99 4.57 -12.05
N TRP A 82 -0.77 4.08 -11.81
CA TRP A 82 0.04 4.56 -10.70
C TRP A 82 1.14 5.45 -11.25
N PRO A 83 1.02 6.78 -11.10
CA PRO A 83 2.06 7.69 -11.54
C PRO A 83 3.29 7.57 -10.65
N VAL A 84 4.47 7.64 -11.26
CA VAL A 84 5.76 7.62 -10.59
C VAL A 84 6.40 9.00 -10.70
N TYR A 85 6.74 9.58 -9.57
CA TYR A 85 7.47 10.84 -9.45
C TYR A 85 8.85 10.58 -8.88
N LYS A 86 9.82 11.37 -9.33
CA LYS A 86 11.22 11.27 -8.96
C LYS A 86 11.76 12.62 -8.48
N SER A 87 12.55 12.59 -7.42
CA SER A 87 13.38 13.69 -6.95
C SER A 87 14.84 13.26 -6.87
N ILE A 88 15.74 14.14 -7.30
CA ILE A 88 17.20 13.94 -7.21
C ILE A 88 17.86 14.99 -6.30
N ASP A 89 17.09 15.81 -5.63
CA ASP A 89 17.49 16.94 -4.78
C ASP A 89 16.92 16.85 -3.36
N SER A 90 16.79 15.63 -2.85
CA SER A 90 16.26 15.34 -1.50
C SER A 90 14.82 15.79 -1.27
N GLY A 91 14.00 15.80 -2.31
CA GLY A 91 12.57 16.11 -2.24
C GLY A 91 12.26 17.60 -2.43
N GLU A 92 13.24 18.44 -2.78
CA GLU A 92 13.00 19.87 -3.07
C GLU A 92 12.17 20.06 -4.33
N THR A 93 12.46 19.25 -5.38
CA THR A 93 11.66 19.23 -6.62
C THR A 93 11.30 17.81 -7.04
N TRP A 94 10.17 17.68 -7.72
CA TRP A 94 9.65 16.40 -8.19
C TRP A 94 9.25 16.48 -9.66
N GLN A 95 9.58 15.43 -10.40
CA GLN A 95 9.22 15.29 -11.81
C GLN A 95 8.45 14.00 -12.02
N HIS A 96 7.35 14.08 -12.77
CA HIS A 96 6.67 12.91 -13.29
C HIS A 96 7.61 12.15 -14.24
N VAL A 97 7.71 10.84 -14.06
CA VAL A 97 8.63 9.99 -14.83
C VAL A 97 7.87 9.07 -15.76
N THR A 98 6.90 8.35 -15.22
CA THR A 98 6.11 7.37 -15.97
C THR A 98 4.82 7.05 -15.23
N ASP A 99 3.89 6.42 -15.94
CA ASP A 99 2.69 5.82 -15.38
C ASP A 99 2.79 4.30 -15.46
N ILE A 100 2.65 3.61 -14.34
CA ILE A 100 2.57 2.15 -14.34
C ILE A 100 1.18 1.75 -14.84
N ARG A 101 1.15 0.98 -15.92
CA ARG A 101 -0.07 0.53 -16.61
C ARG A 101 -0.15 -0.98 -16.62
N ASP A 102 -1.37 -1.50 -16.64
CA ASP A 102 -1.61 -2.89 -17.00
C ASP A 102 -1.64 -3.01 -18.53
N ASN A 103 -0.74 -3.84 -19.07
CA ASN A 103 -0.67 -4.14 -20.50
C ASN A 103 -0.93 -5.63 -20.80
N VAL A 104 -1.32 -6.40 -19.79
CA VAL A 104 -1.43 -7.87 -19.85
C VAL A 104 -2.85 -8.35 -19.62
N HIS A 105 -3.52 -7.86 -18.58
CA HIS A 105 -4.80 -8.39 -18.10
C HIS A 105 -6.01 -7.61 -18.58
N GLY A 106 -5.79 -6.39 -19.09
CA GLY A 106 -6.88 -5.49 -19.53
C GLY A 106 -7.69 -4.92 -18.37
N THR A 107 -7.08 -4.83 -17.19
CA THR A 107 -7.72 -4.22 -16.02
C THR A 107 -7.79 -2.70 -16.18
N THR A 108 -8.89 -2.10 -15.74
CA THR A 108 -9.12 -0.66 -15.89
C THR A 108 -8.86 0.13 -14.62
N HIS A 109 -8.88 -0.51 -13.45
CA HIS A 109 -8.68 0.16 -12.17
C HIS A 109 -7.43 -0.33 -11.45
N LYS A 110 -6.84 0.53 -10.63
CA LYS A 110 -5.66 0.24 -9.81
C LYS A 110 -5.84 0.84 -8.44
N MET A 111 -5.37 0.11 -7.40
CA MET A 111 -5.43 0.56 -6.00
C MET A 111 -4.20 0.13 -5.19
N ASN A 112 -3.97 0.84 -4.10
CA ASN A 112 -3.07 0.48 -3.00
C ASN A 112 -1.63 0.18 -3.42
N PRO A 113 -0.92 1.04 -4.15
CA PRO A 113 0.46 0.78 -4.54
C PRO A 113 1.40 0.77 -3.33
N CYS A 114 2.41 -0.11 -3.39
CA CYS A 114 3.56 -0.14 -2.51
C CYS A 114 4.81 -0.15 -3.37
N ILE A 115 5.79 0.69 -3.07
CA ILE A 115 7.08 0.74 -3.76
C ILE A 115 8.19 0.23 -2.85
N TYR A 116 9.12 -0.55 -3.39
CA TYR A 116 10.21 -1.16 -2.67
C TYR A 116 11.48 -1.28 -3.52
N GLU A 117 12.65 -0.95 -2.96
CA GLU A 117 13.94 -1.20 -3.56
C GLU A 117 14.51 -2.50 -3.00
N LEU A 118 14.94 -3.43 -3.86
CA LEU A 118 15.56 -4.67 -3.41
C LEU A 118 16.93 -4.40 -2.77
N PRO A 119 17.13 -4.81 -1.50
CA PRO A 119 18.41 -4.63 -0.82
C PRO A 119 19.44 -5.72 -1.14
N GLN A 120 19.08 -6.70 -1.95
CA GLN A 120 19.87 -7.86 -2.33
C GLN A 120 19.29 -8.55 -3.56
N ASP A 121 20.03 -9.43 -4.17
CA ASP A 121 19.55 -10.29 -5.26
C ASP A 121 18.46 -11.27 -4.76
N ILE A 122 17.41 -11.45 -5.56
CA ILE A 122 16.31 -12.41 -5.35
C ILE A 122 16.07 -13.14 -6.68
N GLY A 123 16.55 -14.36 -6.80
CA GLY A 123 16.51 -15.09 -8.07
C GLY A 123 17.25 -14.33 -9.16
N GLU A 124 16.57 -13.98 -10.24
CA GLU A 124 17.12 -13.17 -11.34
C GLU A 124 17.00 -11.65 -11.08
N LEU A 125 16.23 -11.25 -10.08
CA LEU A 125 16.09 -9.85 -9.70
C LEU A 125 17.37 -9.40 -8.99
N ARG A 126 17.98 -8.31 -9.42
CA ARG A 126 19.23 -7.79 -8.87
C ARG A 126 18.99 -6.80 -7.74
N GLU A 127 19.94 -6.71 -6.81
CA GLU A 127 20.02 -5.61 -5.85
C GLU A 127 19.81 -4.27 -6.56
N GLY A 128 19.01 -3.38 -5.98
CA GLY A 128 18.66 -2.08 -6.55
C GLY A 128 17.47 -2.10 -7.51
N THR A 129 16.94 -3.27 -7.91
CA THR A 129 15.68 -3.34 -8.67
C THR A 129 14.56 -2.68 -7.88
N ILE A 130 13.77 -1.83 -8.53
CA ILE A 130 12.60 -1.17 -7.94
C ILE A 130 11.37 -2.04 -8.23
N LEU A 131 10.66 -2.41 -7.19
CA LEU A 131 9.40 -3.14 -7.29
C LEU A 131 8.23 -2.24 -6.90
N VAL A 132 7.13 -2.34 -7.63
CA VAL A 132 5.84 -1.77 -7.25
C VAL A 132 4.80 -2.88 -7.22
N ALA A 133 4.18 -3.09 -6.06
CA ALA A 133 3.05 -4.00 -5.90
C ALA A 133 1.77 -3.21 -5.67
N GLY A 134 0.64 -3.69 -6.17
CA GLY A 134 -0.67 -3.07 -5.92
C GLY A 134 -1.78 -3.93 -6.50
N LEU A 135 -3.01 -3.44 -6.42
CA LEU A 135 -4.17 -4.13 -6.94
C LEU A 135 -4.41 -3.75 -8.40
N LEU A 136 -4.54 -4.75 -9.25
CA LEU A 136 -5.19 -4.64 -10.54
C LEU A 136 -6.64 -5.12 -10.40
N ILE A 137 -7.57 -4.38 -10.98
CA ILE A 137 -9.00 -4.59 -10.81
C ILE A 137 -9.66 -4.52 -12.19
N PRO A 138 -10.40 -5.55 -12.61
CA PRO A 138 -11.15 -5.52 -13.85
C PRO A 138 -12.30 -4.50 -13.83
N ASP A 139 -12.80 -4.14 -14.98
CA ASP A 139 -13.84 -3.11 -15.16
C ASP A 139 -15.16 -3.42 -14.45
N ASP A 140 -15.45 -4.70 -14.29
CA ASP A 140 -16.64 -5.18 -13.59
C ASP A 140 -16.44 -5.37 -12.08
N TRP A 141 -15.27 -5.01 -11.54
CA TRP A 141 -14.89 -5.12 -10.12
C TRP A 141 -14.96 -6.54 -9.53
N SER A 142 -14.93 -7.56 -10.40
CA SER A 142 -15.19 -8.97 -10.03
C SER A 142 -14.10 -9.63 -9.22
N GLU A 143 -12.87 -9.06 -9.20
CA GLU A 143 -11.74 -9.60 -8.46
C GLU A 143 -10.75 -8.53 -8.01
N SER A 144 -9.92 -8.88 -7.04
CA SER A 144 -8.79 -8.10 -6.57
C SER A 144 -7.50 -8.88 -6.80
N GLN A 145 -6.62 -8.38 -7.68
CA GLN A 145 -5.39 -9.07 -8.03
C GLN A 145 -4.18 -8.30 -7.56
N ILE A 146 -3.40 -8.86 -6.62
CA ILE A 146 -2.11 -8.29 -6.21
C ILE A 146 -1.07 -8.64 -7.27
N THR A 147 -0.59 -7.63 -7.98
CA THR A 147 0.39 -7.77 -9.06
C THR A 147 1.64 -6.96 -8.75
N ILE A 148 2.81 -7.48 -9.13
CA ILE A 148 4.10 -6.80 -8.99
C ILE A 148 4.62 -6.38 -10.35
N PHE A 149 5.15 -5.17 -10.38
CA PHE A 149 5.89 -4.59 -11.49
C PHE A 149 7.34 -4.34 -11.08
N GLU A 150 8.28 -4.51 -12.01
CA GLU A 150 9.70 -4.26 -11.78
C GLU A 150 10.24 -3.15 -12.68
N SER A 151 11.24 -2.44 -12.18
CA SER A 151 12.05 -1.48 -12.93
C SER A 151 13.52 -1.71 -12.62
N THR A 152 14.34 -1.82 -13.65
CA THR A 152 15.82 -1.93 -13.58
C THR A 152 16.50 -0.66 -14.01
N ASP A 153 15.76 0.42 -14.27
CA ASP A 153 16.23 1.69 -14.80
C ASP A 153 15.88 2.90 -13.92
N LEU A 154 15.90 2.69 -12.60
CA LEU A 154 15.64 3.74 -11.59
C LEU A 154 14.20 4.29 -11.66
N GLY A 155 13.23 3.44 -11.94
CA GLY A 155 11.82 3.80 -12.00
C GLY A 155 11.40 4.56 -13.25
N ASN A 156 12.21 4.54 -14.35
CA ASN A 156 11.81 5.20 -15.59
C ASN A 156 10.83 4.37 -16.41
N ASN A 157 10.94 3.04 -16.36
CA ASN A 157 10.02 2.12 -17.00
C ASN A 157 9.69 0.97 -16.04
N PHE A 158 8.47 0.45 -16.15
CA PHE A 158 8.02 -0.71 -15.37
C PHE A 158 7.46 -1.78 -16.30
N THR A 159 7.79 -3.03 -16.01
CA THR A 159 7.21 -4.21 -16.64
C THR A 159 6.58 -5.09 -15.57
N GLU A 160 5.50 -5.77 -15.92
CA GLU A 160 4.89 -6.71 -15.00
C GLU A 160 5.81 -7.89 -14.74
N LEU A 161 6.01 -8.21 -13.47
CA LEU A 161 6.79 -9.36 -13.01
C LEU A 161 5.89 -10.58 -12.77
N GLY A 162 4.69 -10.38 -12.20
CA GLY A 162 3.73 -11.45 -11.96
C GLY A 162 2.74 -11.17 -10.85
N ILE A 163 1.86 -12.15 -10.64
CA ILE A 163 0.76 -12.11 -9.67
C ILE A 163 1.18 -12.78 -8.37
N VAL A 164 0.93 -12.12 -7.24
CA VAL A 164 1.15 -12.66 -5.89
C VAL A 164 -0.05 -13.49 -5.42
N ASP A 165 -1.23 -12.90 -5.52
CA ASP A 165 -2.50 -13.52 -5.09
C ASP A 165 -3.70 -12.86 -5.76
N VAL A 166 -4.83 -13.58 -5.74
CA VAL A 166 -6.11 -13.10 -6.25
C VAL A 166 -7.17 -13.30 -5.19
N GLY A 167 -7.91 -12.24 -4.89
CA GLY A 167 -9.10 -12.25 -4.05
C GLY A 167 -10.38 -12.12 -4.87
N GLY A 168 -11.52 -12.08 -4.19
CA GLY A 168 -12.82 -11.85 -4.80
C GLY A 168 -13.07 -10.40 -5.18
N PRO A 169 -14.34 -10.06 -5.46
CA PRO A 169 -14.75 -8.72 -5.85
C PRO A 169 -14.23 -7.63 -4.91
N ILE A 170 -13.96 -6.45 -5.48
CA ILE A 170 -13.65 -5.26 -4.69
C ILE A 170 -14.93 -4.77 -4.02
N GLU A 171 -15.05 -5.12 -2.76
CA GLU A 171 -16.19 -4.78 -1.94
C GLU A 171 -15.71 -4.49 -0.53
N TYR A 172 -16.07 -3.33 0.02
CA TYR A 172 -15.75 -2.96 1.38
C TYR A 172 -16.98 -3.13 2.28
N ASP A 173 -16.96 -4.17 3.08
CA ASP A 173 -17.95 -4.36 4.16
C ASP A 173 -17.23 -4.85 5.42
N ALA A 174 -17.08 -3.95 6.39
CA ALA A 174 -16.49 -4.25 7.70
C ALA A 174 -17.51 -4.70 8.72
N SER A 175 -18.72 -5.09 8.32
CA SER A 175 -19.72 -5.63 9.23
C SER A 175 -19.37 -7.05 9.69
N PRO A 176 -19.81 -7.47 10.89
CA PRO A 176 -19.61 -8.85 11.38
C PRO A 176 -20.25 -9.93 10.50
N GLU A 177 -21.24 -9.56 9.68
CA GLU A 177 -21.96 -10.43 8.75
C GLU A 177 -21.40 -10.41 7.33
N SER A 178 -20.33 -9.65 7.10
CA SER A 178 -19.70 -9.53 5.79
C SER A 178 -19.31 -10.87 5.19
N THR A 179 -19.52 -11.01 3.90
CA THR A 179 -19.14 -12.18 3.10
C THR A 179 -18.11 -11.84 2.01
N THR A 180 -17.58 -10.61 2.02
CA THR A 180 -16.55 -10.19 1.07
C THR A 180 -15.29 -11.04 1.17
N SER A 181 -14.56 -11.18 0.07
CA SER A 181 -13.38 -12.04 -0.03
C SER A 181 -12.20 -11.34 -0.73
N THR A 182 -12.19 -10.03 -0.65
CA THR A 182 -11.20 -9.15 -1.26
C THR A 182 -9.82 -9.33 -0.60
N VAL A 183 -8.75 -9.11 -1.36
CA VAL A 183 -7.40 -8.90 -0.86
C VAL A 183 -7.00 -7.44 -1.05
N TRP A 184 -6.25 -6.86 -0.08
CA TRP A 184 -5.97 -5.42 -0.03
C TRP A 184 -4.52 -5.12 0.33
N GLU A 185 -4.01 -3.94 -0.08
CA GLU A 185 -2.94 -3.20 0.58
C GLU A 185 -1.62 -3.98 0.68
N PRO A 186 -1.03 -4.42 -0.46
CA PRO A 186 0.22 -5.15 -0.43
C PRO A 186 1.37 -4.30 0.13
N TYR A 187 2.29 -4.96 0.83
CA TYR A 187 3.52 -4.38 1.35
C TYR A 187 4.69 -5.33 1.11
N LEU A 188 5.76 -4.85 0.50
CA LEU A 188 6.93 -5.65 0.12
C LEU A 188 8.09 -5.49 1.10
N MET A 189 8.79 -6.59 1.39
CA MET A 189 10.07 -6.57 2.08
C MET A 189 10.84 -7.88 1.87
N VAL A 190 12.10 -7.93 2.30
CA VAL A 190 12.89 -9.17 2.36
C VAL A 190 12.78 -9.76 3.77
N ASP A 191 12.35 -11.02 3.87
CA ASP A 191 12.20 -11.74 5.14
C ASP A 191 13.54 -12.22 5.73
N GLY A 192 13.50 -12.83 6.92
CA GLY A 192 14.68 -13.31 7.61
C GLY A 192 15.43 -14.46 6.94
N LYS A 193 14.84 -15.09 5.94
CA LYS A 193 15.48 -16.11 5.08
C LYS A 193 16.04 -15.52 3.77
N GLY A 194 15.87 -14.22 3.54
CA GLY A 194 16.32 -13.55 2.33
C GLY A 194 15.38 -13.72 1.14
N ARG A 195 14.09 -14.06 1.37
CA ARG A 195 13.07 -14.15 0.32
C ARG A 195 12.31 -12.83 0.20
N LEU A 196 11.84 -12.52 -0.99
CA LEU A 196 10.84 -11.48 -1.16
C LEU A 196 9.53 -11.91 -0.49
N ALA A 197 9.02 -11.11 0.42
CA ALA A 197 7.75 -11.31 1.10
C ALA A 197 6.78 -10.19 0.71
N CYS A 198 5.55 -10.56 0.38
CA CYS A 198 4.43 -9.65 0.17
C CYS A 198 3.42 -9.88 1.29
N TYR A 199 3.27 -8.86 2.15
CA TYR A 199 2.26 -8.82 3.19
C TYR A 199 1.02 -8.12 2.66
N TYR A 200 -0.18 -8.56 3.06
CA TYR A 200 -1.43 -7.98 2.60
C TYR A 200 -2.60 -8.32 3.53
N SER A 201 -3.71 -7.62 3.36
CA SER A 201 -4.97 -7.89 4.06
C SER A 201 -5.80 -8.90 3.25
N ASP A 202 -6.40 -9.88 3.93
CA ASP A 202 -7.12 -11.00 3.30
C ASP A 202 -8.48 -11.23 3.98
N GLU A 203 -9.55 -11.07 3.25
CA GLU A 203 -10.91 -11.25 3.74
C GLU A 203 -11.51 -12.64 3.48
N ARG A 204 -10.75 -13.59 2.96
CA ARG A 204 -11.24 -14.91 2.55
C ARG A 204 -11.47 -15.90 3.71
N GLU A 205 -11.10 -15.55 4.96
CA GLU A 205 -11.26 -16.44 6.14
C GLU A 205 -12.50 -16.13 6.98
N LYS A 206 -13.49 -15.43 6.44
CA LYS A 206 -14.71 -15.02 7.17
C LYS A 206 -15.57 -16.20 7.65
N SER A 207 -15.59 -17.30 6.91
CA SER A 207 -16.23 -18.55 7.35
C SER A 207 -15.61 -19.15 8.62
N GLU A 208 -14.35 -18.83 8.90
CA GLU A 208 -13.61 -19.26 10.09
C GLU A 208 -13.76 -18.26 11.26
N GLY A 209 -14.57 -17.22 11.08
CA GLY A 209 -14.82 -16.19 12.09
C GLY A 209 -13.80 -15.05 12.07
N VAL A 210 -12.88 -15.03 11.12
CA VAL A 210 -11.88 -13.97 10.96
C VAL A 210 -12.43 -12.94 9.97
N LEU A 211 -12.72 -11.73 10.42
CA LEU A 211 -13.31 -10.70 9.57
C LEU A 211 -12.33 -10.24 8.48
N GLN A 212 -11.08 -10.04 8.84
CA GLN A 212 -9.94 -9.82 7.95
C GLN A 212 -8.67 -10.37 8.63
N ALA A 213 -7.84 -11.09 7.89
CA ALA A 213 -6.53 -11.50 8.32
C ALA A 213 -5.45 -10.58 7.73
N LEU A 214 -4.34 -10.43 8.45
CA LEU A 214 -3.08 -9.99 7.86
C LEU A 214 -2.25 -11.20 7.55
N VAL A 215 -1.83 -11.33 6.32
CA VAL A 215 -1.13 -12.52 5.81
C VAL A 215 0.11 -12.12 5.04
N TYR A 216 0.97 -13.08 4.72
CA TYR A 216 2.02 -12.89 3.73
C TYR A 216 2.22 -14.15 2.88
N LYS A 217 2.73 -13.95 1.69
CA LYS A 217 3.36 -14.97 0.85
C LYS A 217 4.83 -14.60 0.66
N SER A 218 5.67 -15.58 0.34
CA SER A 218 7.09 -15.35 0.06
C SER A 218 7.54 -16.08 -1.18
N SER A 219 8.55 -15.51 -1.85
CA SER A 219 9.11 -16.01 -3.10
C SER A 219 10.63 -15.93 -3.09
N TRP A 220 11.30 -16.91 -3.70
CA TRP A 220 12.73 -16.92 -3.94
C TRP A 220 13.14 -16.24 -5.25
N ASP A 221 12.19 -15.93 -6.11
CA ASP A 221 12.43 -15.37 -7.45
C ASP A 221 11.52 -14.18 -7.82
N GLY A 222 10.58 -13.81 -6.92
CA GLY A 222 9.60 -12.76 -7.17
C GLY A 222 8.43 -13.15 -8.07
N VAL A 223 8.46 -14.35 -8.65
CA VAL A 223 7.45 -14.85 -9.62
C VAL A 223 6.65 -16.01 -9.04
N ASN A 224 7.34 -16.99 -8.44
CA ASN A 224 6.72 -18.17 -7.86
C ASN A 224 6.49 -17.96 -6.36
N TRP A 225 5.23 -17.85 -5.94
CA TRP A 225 4.83 -17.54 -4.57
C TRP A 225 4.40 -18.80 -3.82
N GLY A 226 4.90 -18.95 -2.60
CA GLY A 226 4.52 -20.04 -1.70
C GLY A 226 3.10 -19.89 -1.15
N ALA A 227 2.70 -20.82 -0.29
CA ALA A 227 1.43 -20.74 0.42
C ALA A 227 1.38 -19.51 1.33
N LYS A 228 0.17 -18.94 1.51
CA LYS A 228 -0.04 -17.84 2.45
C LYS A 228 0.21 -18.28 3.90
N THR A 229 0.68 -17.38 4.71
CA THR A 229 0.91 -17.55 6.14
C THR A 229 0.26 -16.40 6.90
N ASN A 230 -0.50 -16.73 7.93
CA ASN A 230 -1.19 -15.75 8.75
C ASN A 230 -0.23 -15.04 9.70
N VAL A 231 -0.30 -13.72 9.76
CA VAL A 231 0.40 -12.82 10.70
C VAL A 231 -0.52 -12.44 11.84
N VAL A 232 -1.75 -12.04 11.50
CA VAL A 232 -2.86 -11.77 12.42
C VAL A 232 -4.12 -12.38 11.81
N ALA A 233 -4.72 -13.33 12.51
CA ALA A 233 -5.96 -13.99 12.11
C ALA A 233 -6.73 -14.37 13.40
N VAL A 234 -7.26 -13.34 14.06
CA VAL A 234 -8.01 -13.52 15.31
C VAL A 234 -9.47 -13.80 14.96
N PRO A 235 -10.06 -14.90 15.44
CA PRO A 235 -11.45 -15.22 15.18
C PRO A 235 -12.38 -14.32 16.02
N ASN A 236 -12.41 -13.04 15.67
CA ASN A 236 -13.23 -12.01 16.27
C ASN A 236 -13.85 -11.14 15.17
N LYS A 237 -15.14 -11.30 14.94
CA LYS A 237 -15.88 -10.59 13.88
C LYS A 237 -16.04 -9.09 14.12
N SER A 238 -15.55 -8.55 15.24
CA SER A 238 -15.53 -7.11 15.50
C SER A 238 -14.23 -6.44 15.11
N ASP A 239 -13.13 -7.21 14.97
CA ASP A 239 -11.81 -6.67 14.68
C ASP A 239 -11.43 -6.91 13.22
N ARG A 240 -11.05 -5.84 12.53
CA ARG A 240 -10.58 -5.87 11.14
C ARG A 240 -9.19 -5.26 11.08
N PRO A 241 -8.11 -6.06 11.27
CA PRO A 241 -6.74 -5.58 11.10
C PRO A 241 -6.46 -5.29 9.62
N GLY A 242 -5.75 -4.19 9.31
CA GLY A 242 -5.48 -3.76 7.93
C GLY A 242 -4.20 -2.93 7.81
N MET A 243 -3.80 -2.62 6.57
CA MET A 243 -2.73 -1.69 6.21
C MET A 243 -1.36 -2.05 6.85
N ILE A 244 -1.01 -3.34 6.85
CA ILE A 244 0.24 -3.81 7.47
C ILE A 244 1.47 -3.24 6.78
N THR A 245 2.42 -2.79 7.60
CA THR A 245 3.78 -2.47 7.20
C THR A 245 4.76 -3.25 8.07
N VAL A 246 5.87 -3.72 7.49
CA VAL A 246 6.87 -4.52 8.22
C VAL A 246 8.25 -3.97 7.96
N THR A 247 9.06 -3.87 9.00
CA THR A 247 10.45 -3.43 8.88
C THR A 247 11.39 -4.24 9.75
N LYS A 248 12.62 -4.42 9.27
CA LYS A 248 13.70 -4.98 10.09
C LYS A 248 14.30 -3.89 10.95
N MET A 249 14.31 -4.11 12.25
CA MET A 249 14.90 -3.19 13.24
C MET A 249 16.40 -3.36 13.36
N GLY A 250 17.09 -2.35 13.90
CA GLY A 250 18.53 -2.38 14.12
C GLY A 250 19.03 -3.50 15.05
N ASN A 251 18.16 -4.10 15.87
CA ASN A 251 18.45 -5.25 16.71
C ASN A 251 18.27 -6.61 16.00
N GLY A 252 17.97 -6.59 14.70
CA GLY A 252 17.77 -7.76 13.87
C GLY A 252 16.35 -8.35 13.88
N LYS A 253 15.48 -7.93 14.81
CA LYS A 253 14.07 -8.34 14.85
C LYS A 253 13.23 -7.58 13.82
N TYR A 254 12.01 -8.04 13.62
CA TYR A 254 11.06 -7.47 12.68
C TYR A 254 9.86 -6.88 13.43
N LEU A 255 9.50 -5.66 13.07
CA LEU A 255 8.34 -4.95 13.58
C LEU A 255 7.26 -4.91 12.49
N ALA A 256 6.09 -5.46 12.76
CA ALA A 256 4.88 -5.23 11.99
C ALA A 256 4.04 -4.17 12.70
N ALA A 257 3.58 -3.15 11.96
CA ALA A 257 2.63 -2.16 12.42
C ALA A 257 1.42 -2.14 11.50
N TYR A 258 0.23 -2.00 12.05
CA TYR A 258 -1.04 -2.05 11.32
C TYR A 258 -2.14 -1.37 12.11
N GLU A 259 -3.21 -1.00 11.44
CA GLU A 259 -4.43 -0.57 12.12
C GLU A 259 -5.31 -1.77 12.49
N VAL A 260 -6.14 -1.60 13.50
CA VAL A 260 -7.28 -2.48 13.76
C VAL A 260 -8.52 -1.61 13.82
N VAL A 261 -9.40 -1.80 12.86
CA VAL A 261 -10.72 -1.18 12.86
C VAL A 261 -11.65 -2.08 13.67
N ASN A 262 -12.15 -1.55 14.79
CA ASN A 262 -13.08 -2.27 15.64
C ASN A 262 -14.49 -1.73 15.43
N ARG A 263 -15.42 -2.61 15.05
CA ARG A 263 -16.83 -2.29 14.82
C ARG A 263 -17.74 -3.23 15.61
N PRO A 264 -17.86 -3.03 16.93
CA PRO A 264 -18.80 -3.83 17.75
C PRO A 264 -20.26 -3.61 17.36
N SER A 265 -20.57 -2.51 16.66
CA SER A 265 -21.88 -2.23 16.06
C SER A 265 -21.70 -1.33 14.82
N LYS A 266 -22.77 -1.17 14.01
CA LYS A 266 -22.76 -0.24 12.86
C LYS A 266 -22.55 1.23 13.26
N GLU A 267 -22.80 1.58 14.50
CA GLU A 267 -22.73 2.95 15.02
C GLU A 267 -21.37 3.27 15.66
N VAL A 268 -20.60 2.26 16.05
CA VAL A 268 -19.31 2.42 16.72
C VAL A 268 -18.21 1.93 15.79
N ASN A 269 -17.33 2.84 15.43
CA ASN A 269 -16.15 2.55 14.64
C ASN A 269 -14.93 3.22 15.30
N THR A 270 -13.97 2.42 15.72
CA THR A 270 -12.69 2.90 16.25
C THR A 270 -11.57 2.28 15.43
N ALA A 271 -10.52 3.06 15.18
CA ALA A 271 -9.30 2.56 14.59
C ALA A 271 -8.14 2.85 15.53
N ILE A 272 -7.38 1.82 15.87
CA ILE A 272 -6.23 1.90 16.76
C ILE A 272 -5.04 1.24 16.06
N CYS A 273 -3.87 1.86 16.15
CA CYS A 273 -2.64 1.24 15.66
C CYS A 273 -2.18 0.15 16.64
N TYR A 274 -1.76 -0.97 16.07
CA TYR A 274 -1.16 -2.09 16.79
C TYR A 274 0.20 -2.42 16.22
N TYR A 275 1.00 -3.11 17.00
CA TYR A 275 2.26 -3.67 16.51
C TYR A 275 2.51 -5.08 17.04
N LYS A 276 3.33 -5.82 16.30
CA LYS A 276 3.88 -7.13 16.70
C LYS A 276 5.37 -7.16 16.39
N ILE A 277 6.09 -8.01 17.14
CA ILE A 277 7.52 -8.25 16.93
C ILE A 277 7.72 -9.73 16.62
N SER A 278 8.51 -9.99 15.58
CA SER A 278 9.01 -11.34 15.24
C SER A 278 10.53 -11.33 15.26
N ASP A 279 11.12 -12.46 15.61
CA ASP A 279 12.58 -12.62 15.61
C ASP A 279 13.15 -12.74 14.18
N ASP A 280 12.33 -13.17 13.21
CA ASP A 280 12.77 -13.53 11.86
C ASP A 280 11.88 -12.96 10.73
N GLY A 281 10.78 -12.25 11.05
CA GLY A 281 9.82 -11.76 10.06
C GLY A 281 9.03 -12.88 9.35
N ILE A 282 9.10 -14.11 9.86
CA ILE A 282 8.46 -15.29 9.26
C ILE A 282 7.47 -15.91 10.24
N ASN A 283 7.93 -16.06 11.49
CA ASN A 283 7.14 -16.68 12.54
C ASN A 283 6.39 -15.59 13.32
N TRP A 284 5.07 -15.62 13.19
CA TRP A 284 4.14 -14.74 13.87
C TRP A 284 3.13 -15.58 14.65
N ASN A 285 2.63 -15.07 15.77
CA ASN A 285 1.51 -15.71 16.47
C ASN A 285 0.18 -15.16 15.89
N PRO A 286 -0.52 -15.87 14.99
CA PRO A 286 -1.65 -15.29 14.28
C PRO A 286 -2.88 -15.06 15.17
N THR A 287 -3.00 -15.77 16.29
CA THR A 287 -4.15 -15.64 17.21
C THR A 287 -3.98 -14.52 18.23
N ASP A 288 -2.85 -13.85 18.23
CA ASP A 288 -2.57 -12.67 19.03
C ASP A 288 -2.80 -11.41 18.18
N LEU A 289 -3.68 -10.53 18.65
CA LEU A 289 -3.98 -9.27 17.96
C LEU A 289 -2.79 -8.29 17.97
N GLY A 290 -1.84 -8.45 18.86
CA GLY A 290 -0.71 -7.57 19.04
C GLY A 290 -0.86 -6.57 20.19
N THR A 291 0.06 -5.61 20.26
CA THR A 291 0.08 -4.57 21.29
C THR A 291 -0.46 -3.26 20.73
N PRO A 292 -1.47 -2.64 21.34
CA PRO A 292 -1.96 -1.33 20.91
C PRO A 292 -0.91 -0.24 21.19
N VAL A 293 -0.82 0.73 20.27
CA VAL A 293 -0.06 1.96 20.46
C VAL A 293 -1.02 2.99 21.09
N LEU A 294 -0.78 3.33 22.35
CA LEU A 294 -1.62 4.24 23.13
C LEU A 294 -0.98 5.63 23.23
#